data_532fd1dd6aa85687dc1e474246885b9b
#
_entry.id   532fd1dd6aa85687dc1e474246885b9b
#
_cell.length_a   1.000
_cell.length_b   1.000
_cell.length_c   1.000
_cell.angle_alpha   90.00
_cell.angle_beta   90.00
_cell.angle_gamma   90.00
#
_symmetry.space_group_name_H-M   'P 1'
#
loop_
_entity.id
_entity.type
_entity.pdbx_description
1 polymer ?
#
loop_
_entity_poly.entity_id
_entity_poly.type
_entity_poly.pdbx_seq_one_letter_code
_entity_poly.pdbx_strand_id
1 'polypeptide(L)'
;SDLTFSREHLAEVGQTLPRTRALIIDLHTYPLNVADALIALIGQSLRTEPVVAWQMVHPTLALPGLFFRQEQWIYEGFGEEAKRCAEPYKGRVILLVNELTQSNPEFQAMALQRCPQTLTIGSPTSGADGDIVRIPLPGGLMTCFSGIGVFYPDGTPTQAVGVRLDVEVNDTVESLQAGRDLVLEKALELATGD
;
A
#
# COMPACT_ATOMS: atom_id res chain seq x y z
N SER A 1 11.37 -17.12 -5.01
CA SER A 1 10.45 -17.38 -6.14
C SER A 1 9.91 -16.03 -6.60
N ASP A 2 10.24 -15.63 -7.83
CA ASP A 2 9.73 -14.43 -8.46
C ASP A 2 8.21 -14.56 -8.62
N LEU A 3 7.46 -14.01 -7.69
CA LEU A 3 6.02 -13.78 -7.83
C LEU A 3 5.81 -12.49 -8.66
N THR A 4 6.29 -12.52 -9.88
CA THR A 4 5.87 -11.55 -10.89
C THR A 4 4.44 -11.88 -11.28
N PHE A 5 3.51 -11.10 -10.84
CA PHE A 5 2.13 -11.14 -11.31
C PHE A 5 2.15 -10.84 -12.81
N SER A 6 2.00 -11.87 -13.63
CA SER A 6 1.94 -11.68 -15.08
C SER A 6 0.58 -11.09 -15.48
N ARG A 7 0.51 -10.49 -16.67
CA ARG A 7 -0.78 -10.03 -17.24
C ARG A 7 -1.81 -11.16 -17.34
N GLU A 8 -1.35 -12.40 -17.48
CA GLU A 8 -2.19 -13.59 -17.52
C GLU A 8 -2.84 -13.86 -16.17
N HIS A 9 -2.07 -13.77 -15.07
CA HIS A 9 -2.61 -13.89 -13.70
C HIS A 9 -3.65 -12.81 -13.39
N LEU A 10 -3.44 -11.56 -13.86
CA LEU A 10 -4.40 -10.49 -13.69
C LEU A 10 -5.70 -10.75 -14.44
N ALA A 11 -5.64 -11.32 -15.62
CA ALA A 11 -6.82 -11.71 -16.39
C ALA A 11 -7.60 -12.83 -15.68
N GLU A 12 -6.91 -13.81 -15.11
CA GLU A 12 -7.50 -14.89 -14.32
C GLU A 12 -8.16 -14.37 -13.04
N VAL A 13 -7.46 -13.49 -12.30
CA VAL A 13 -8.01 -12.81 -11.12
C VAL A 13 -9.27 -12.04 -11.51
N GLY A 14 -9.23 -11.25 -12.59
CA GLY A 14 -10.36 -10.46 -13.07
C GLY A 14 -11.60 -11.31 -13.42
N GLN A 15 -11.41 -12.53 -13.89
CA GLN A 15 -12.52 -13.47 -14.17
C GLN A 15 -13.07 -14.15 -12.91
N THR A 16 -12.21 -14.39 -11.92
CA THR A 16 -12.55 -15.12 -10.68
C THR A 16 -13.12 -14.19 -9.63
N LEU A 17 -12.57 -12.99 -9.52
CA LEU A 17 -12.87 -12.00 -8.49
C LEU A 17 -14.37 -11.72 -8.32
N PRO A 18 -15.20 -11.52 -9.38
CA PRO A 18 -16.62 -11.24 -9.23
C PRO A 18 -17.43 -12.37 -8.56
N ARG A 19 -16.85 -13.57 -8.48
CA ARG A 19 -17.49 -14.76 -7.88
C ARG A 19 -17.04 -15.02 -6.45
N THR A 20 -16.10 -14.23 -5.93
CA THR A 20 -15.57 -14.37 -4.57
C THR A 20 -16.30 -13.46 -3.60
N ARG A 21 -16.31 -13.83 -2.32
CA ARG A 21 -16.88 -13.02 -1.23
C ARG A 21 -15.89 -12.00 -0.69
N ALA A 22 -14.61 -12.36 -0.74
CA ALA A 22 -13.54 -11.52 -0.26
C ALA A 22 -12.28 -11.72 -1.11
N LEU A 23 -11.41 -10.72 -1.09
CA LEU A 23 -10.07 -10.71 -1.63
C LEU A 23 -9.10 -10.40 -0.48
N ILE A 24 -8.15 -11.29 -0.24
CA ILE A 24 -7.07 -11.07 0.72
C ILE A 24 -5.82 -10.71 -0.07
N ILE A 25 -5.20 -9.58 0.27
CA ILE A 25 -3.98 -9.08 -0.36
C ILE A 25 -2.89 -9.04 0.70
N ASP A 26 -1.87 -9.88 0.51
CA ASP A 26 -0.71 -9.93 1.39
C ASP A 26 0.33 -8.88 0.95
N LEU A 27 0.57 -7.89 1.80
CA LEU A 27 1.54 -6.81 1.61
C LEU A 27 2.76 -6.95 2.53
N HIS A 28 2.97 -8.11 3.15
CA HIS A 28 4.15 -8.39 3.97
C HIS A 28 5.45 -8.40 3.15
N THR A 29 5.37 -8.70 1.86
CA THR A 29 6.51 -8.69 0.95
C THR A 29 6.39 -7.55 -0.04
N TYR A 30 7.53 -7.10 -0.59
CA TYR A 30 7.56 -5.99 -1.54
C TYR A 30 6.91 -6.40 -2.88
N PRO A 31 5.73 -5.88 -3.23
CA PRO A 31 5.05 -6.22 -4.47
C PRO A 31 5.71 -5.50 -5.64
N LEU A 32 6.04 -6.24 -6.67
CA LEU A 32 6.53 -5.68 -7.93
C LEU A 32 5.34 -5.46 -8.88
N ASN A 33 4.93 -4.19 -9.07
CA ASN A 33 4.00 -3.73 -10.13
C ASN A 33 2.58 -4.33 -10.14
N VAL A 34 2.03 -4.72 -8.99
CA VAL A 34 0.72 -5.38 -8.92
C VAL A 34 -0.42 -4.42 -8.57
N ALA A 35 -0.10 -3.34 -7.84
CA ALA A 35 -1.14 -2.49 -7.25
C ALA A 35 -2.03 -1.81 -8.28
N ASP A 36 -1.45 -1.22 -9.31
CA ASP A 36 -2.20 -0.45 -10.30
C ASP A 36 -3.29 -1.30 -10.95
N ALA A 37 -2.96 -2.55 -11.22
CA ALA A 37 -3.87 -3.48 -11.86
C ALA A 37 -4.94 -4.02 -10.89
N LEU A 38 -4.59 -4.29 -9.62
CA LEU A 38 -5.56 -4.69 -8.60
C LEU A 38 -6.49 -3.55 -8.24
N ILE A 39 -5.97 -2.33 -8.10
CA ILE A 39 -6.78 -1.15 -7.85
C ILE A 39 -7.74 -0.90 -9.01
N ALA A 40 -7.31 -1.14 -10.25
CA ALA A 40 -8.19 -1.06 -11.42
C ALA A 40 -9.36 -2.06 -11.34
N LEU A 41 -9.12 -3.26 -10.83
CA LEU A 41 -10.16 -4.29 -10.65
C LEU A 41 -11.10 -4.01 -9.46
N ILE A 42 -10.59 -3.38 -8.39
CA ILE A 42 -11.32 -3.16 -7.14
C ILE A 42 -12.07 -1.81 -7.18
N GLY A 43 -11.52 -0.81 -7.85
CA GLY A 43 -11.80 0.57 -7.54
C GLY A 43 -12.35 1.49 -8.60
N GLN A 44 -13.60 1.32 -9.10
CA GLN A 44 -14.27 2.44 -9.78
C GLN A 44 -14.64 3.60 -8.83
N SER A 45 -14.74 3.37 -7.53
CA SER A 45 -15.08 4.39 -6.52
C SER A 45 -13.96 5.40 -6.24
N LEU A 46 -12.75 5.17 -6.74
CA LEU A 46 -11.59 6.05 -6.55
C LEU A 46 -11.55 7.30 -7.46
N ARG A 47 -12.54 7.48 -8.33
CA ARG A 47 -12.46 8.49 -9.40
C ARG A 47 -12.65 9.93 -8.96
N THR A 48 -13.21 10.18 -7.80
CA THR A 48 -13.65 11.53 -7.40
C THR A 48 -12.85 12.15 -6.27
N GLU A 49 -12.02 11.38 -5.57
CA GLU A 49 -11.26 11.86 -4.43
C GLU A 49 -9.76 11.53 -4.55
N PRO A 50 -8.87 12.35 -3.99
CA PRO A 50 -7.44 12.09 -4.01
C PRO A 50 -7.12 10.77 -3.28
N VAL A 51 -6.27 9.96 -3.90
CA VAL A 51 -5.82 8.69 -3.30
C VAL A 51 -4.81 8.96 -2.21
N VAL A 52 -3.80 9.75 -2.53
CA VAL A 52 -2.77 10.20 -1.58
C VAL A 52 -2.36 11.62 -1.90
N ALA A 53 -1.84 12.30 -0.90
CA ALA A 53 -1.17 13.58 -1.07
C ALA A 53 0.35 13.37 -0.92
N TRP A 54 1.10 13.89 -1.85
CA TRP A 54 2.55 13.90 -1.81
C TRP A 54 3.05 15.28 -1.45
N GLN A 55 4.00 15.33 -0.54
CA GLN A 55 4.67 16.54 -0.18
C GLN A 55 6.16 16.37 -0.45
N MET A 56 6.68 17.18 -1.35
CA MET A 56 8.10 17.17 -1.69
C MET A 56 8.79 18.37 -1.03
N VAL A 57 9.94 18.11 -0.44
CA VAL A 57 10.82 19.15 0.11
C VAL A 57 12.10 19.15 -0.70
N HIS A 58 12.30 20.21 -1.47
CA HIS A 58 13.50 20.38 -2.30
C HIS A 58 14.52 21.23 -1.56
N PRO A 59 15.68 20.71 -1.18
CA PRO A 59 16.78 21.53 -0.70
C PRO A 59 17.36 22.33 -1.86
N THR A 60 17.69 23.58 -1.62
CA THR A 60 18.42 24.40 -2.60
C THR A 60 19.89 24.55 -2.20
N LEU A 61 20.79 24.24 -3.13
CA LEU A 61 22.23 24.41 -2.93
C LEU A 61 22.63 25.90 -2.92
N ALA A 62 21.83 26.74 -3.58
CA ALA A 62 22.11 28.20 -3.65
C ALA A 62 21.86 28.91 -2.30
N LEU A 63 20.95 28.37 -1.48
CA LEU A 63 20.58 28.92 -0.17
C LEU A 63 20.50 27.80 0.84
N PRO A 64 21.62 27.38 1.44
CA PRO A 64 21.64 26.29 2.43
C PRO A 64 20.67 26.57 3.58
N GLY A 65 19.83 25.58 3.88
CA GLY A 65 18.77 25.69 4.90
C GLY A 65 17.43 26.19 4.38
N LEU A 66 17.33 26.61 3.10
CA LEU A 66 16.04 26.89 2.46
C LEU A 66 15.53 25.65 1.75
N PHE A 67 14.29 25.31 2.00
CA PHE A 67 13.58 24.18 1.39
C PHE A 67 12.34 24.68 0.67
N PHE A 68 12.11 24.17 -0.53
CA PHE A 68 10.84 24.38 -1.23
C PHE A 68 9.93 23.21 -0.96
N ARG A 69 8.70 23.51 -0.57
CA ARG A 69 7.64 22.54 -0.39
C ARG A 69 6.75 22.54 -1.62
N GLN A 70 6.62 21.39 -2.25
CA GLN A 70 5.68 21.16 -3.33
C GLN A 70 4.67 20.11 -2.89
N GLU A 71 3.40 20.43 -2.96
CA GLU A 71 2.31 19.49 -2.71
C GLU A 71 1.79 18.98 -4.04
N GLN A 72 1.68 17.66 -4.15
CA GLN A 72 1.08 17.00 -5.29
C GLN A 72 -0.02 16.06 -4.79
N TRP A 73 -1.22 16.26 -5.30
CA TRP A 73 -2.36 15.39 -5.01
C TRP A 73 -2.52 14.42 -6.17
N ILE A 74 -2.61 13.13 -5.86
CA ILE A 74 -2.86 12.08 -6.85
C ILE A 74 -4.34 11.75 -6.81
N TYR A 75 -5.07 12.23 -7.81
CA TYR A 75 -6.51 12.05 -7.93
C TYR A 75 -6.89 10.81 -8.76
N GLU A 76 -6.12 10.52 -9.81
CA GLU A 76 -6.39 9.48 -10.79
C GLU A 76 -5.18 8.55 -10.93
N GLY A 77 -4.57 8.14 -9.82
CA GLY A 77 -3.26 7.48 -9.83
C GLY A 77 -3.17 6.17 -10.61
N PHE A 78 -4.28 5.62 -11.09
CA PHE A 78 -4.33 4.26 -11.59
C PHE A 78 -4.84 4.14 -13.03
N GLY A 79 -4.73 5.19 -13.80
CA GLY A 79 -4.73 5.19 -15.26
C GLY A 79 -6.00 4.75 -15.96
N GLU A 80 -5.88 4.61 -17.26
CA GLU A 80 -6.93 4.18 -18.18
C GLU A 80 -7.46 2.75 -17.88
N GLU A 81 -6.70 1.93 -17.17
CA GLU A 81 -7.09 0.56 -16.82
C GLU A 81 -8.20 0.54 -15.76
N ALA A 82 -8.21 1.48 -14.81
CA ALA A 82 -9.30 1.64 -13.86
C ALA A 82 -10.62 2.03 -14.54
N LYS A 83 -10.54 2.70 -15.69
CA LYS A 83 -11.71 3.07 -16.49
C LYS A 83 -12.34 1.90 -17.23
N ARG A 84 -11.63 0.79 -17.38
CA ARG A 84 -12.07 -0.40 -18.14
C ARG A 84 -12.87 -1.39 -17.31
N CYS A 85 -12.83 -1.31 -15.97
CA CYS A 85 -13.68 -2.13 -15.13
C CYS A 85 -15.13 -1.67 -15.22
N ALA A 86 -15.96 -2.48 -15.87
CA ALA A 86 -17.39 -2.18 -16.07
C ALA A 86 -18.17 -2.18 -14.74
N GLU A 87 -17.79 -3.07 -13.81
CA GLU A 87 -18.38 -3.17 -12.47
C GLU A 87 -17.29 -3.26 -11.40
N PRO A 88 -17.37 -2.44 -10.34
CA PRO A 88 -16.43 -2.52 -9.21
C PRO A 88 -16.65 -3.82 -8.44
N TYR A 89 -15.57 -4.35 -7.88
CA TYR A 89 -15.64 -5.48 -6.96
C TYR A 89 -16.49 -5.13 -5.74
N LYS A 90 -17.43 -6.01 -5.40
CA LYS A 90 -18.39 -5.80 -4.31
C LYS A 90 -18.03 -6.56 -3.03
N GLY A 91 -17.10 -7.50 -3.12
CA GLY A 91 -16.64 -8.28 -2.00
C GLY A 91 -15.75 -7.50 -1.06
N ARG A 92 -15.52 -8.03 0.13
CA ARG A 92 -14.61 -7.43 1.11
C ARG A 92 -13.17 -7.52 0.61
N VAL A 93 -12.39 -6.46 0.80
CA VAL A 93 -10.95 -6.45 0.56
C VAL A 93 -10.24 -6.44 1.91
N ILE A 94 -9.30 -7.34 2.12
CA ILE A 94 -8.55 -7.45 3.38
C ILE A 94 -7.07 -7.36 3.04
N LEU A 95 -6.41 -6.34 3.60
CA LEU A 95 -4.98 -6.13 3.46
C LEU A 95 -4.26 -6.69 4.68
N LEU A 96 -3.25 -7.53 4.45
CA LEU A 96 -2.37 -8.03 5.50
C LEU A 96 -1.10 -7.20 5.49
N VAL A 97 -0.78 -6.59 6.63
CA VAL A 97 0.40 -5.74 6.79
C VAL A 97 1.14 -6.08 8.09
N ASN A 98 2.45 -5.79 8.11
CA ASN A 98 3.28 -5.95 9.30
C ASN A 98 4.48 -4.99 9.26
N GLU A 99 5.41 -5.13 10.18
CA GLU A 99 6.63 -4.32 10.30
C GLU A 99 7.57 -4.42 9.08
N LEU A 100 7.40 -5.42 8.21
CA LEU A 100 8.15 -5.56 6.96
C LEU A 100 7.47 -4.84 5.78
N THR A 101 6.20 -4.45 5.94
CA THR A 101 5.48 -3.63 4.97
C THR A 101 6.10 -2.23 4.95
N GLN A 102 6.84 -1.91 3.87
CA GLN A 102 7.67 -0.72 3.77
C GLN A 102 7.59 -0.08 2.40
N SER A 103 7.53 1.27 2.33
CA SER A 103 7.59 2.04 1.08
C SER A 103 6.42 1.71 0.15
N ASN A 104 6.66 1.23 -1.07
CA ASN A 104 5.63 0.96 -2.06
C ASN A 104 4.44 0.11 -1.55
N PRO A 105 4.59 -0.96 -0.76
CA PRO A 105 3.46 -1.63 -0.11
C PRO A 105 2.63 -0.72 0.80
N GLU A 106 3.25 0.22 1.52
CA GLU A 106 2.51 1.20 2.34
C GLU A 106 1.69 2.13 1.44
N PHE A 107 2.30 2.64 0.36
CA PHE A 107 1.60 3.44 -0.64
C PHE A 107 0.41 2.69 -1.26
N GLN A 108 0.60 1.41 -1.58
CA GLN A 108 -0.46 0.56 -2.12
C GLN A 108 -1.58 0.32 -1.11
N ALA A 109 -1.24 0.09 0.16
CA ALA A 109 -2.23 -0.03 1.22
C ALA A 109 -3.07 1.24 1.34
N MET A 110 -2.44 2.43 1.35
CA MET A 110 -3.14 3.72 1.38
C MET A 110 -4.12 3.87 0.21
N ALA A 111 -3.69 3.48 -0.99
CA ALA A 111 -4.53 3.54 -2.17
C ALA A 111 -5.74 2.59 -2.06
N LEU A 112 -5.52 1.36 -1.63
CA LEU A 112 -6.58 0.35 -1.47
C LEU A 112 -7.54 0.70 -0.32
N GLN A 113 -7.06 1.36 0.73
CA GLN A 113 -7.88 1.86 1.84
C GLN A 113 -8.93 2.90 1.41
N ARG A 114 -8.81 3.46 0.21
CA ARG A 114 -9.85 4.35 -0.36
C ARG A 114 -11.11 3.59 -0.79
N CYS A 115 -11.03 2.27 -0.96
CA CYS A 115 -12.19 1.43 -1.25
C CYS A 115 -12.98 1.19 0.07
N PRO A 116 -14.26 1.55 0.15
CA PRO A 116 -15.04 1.47 1.40
C PRO A 116 -15.13 0.07 2.01
N GLN A 117 -14.95 -0.98 1.17
CA GLN A 117 -14.99 -2.37 1.59
C GLN A 117 -13.63 -2.92 2.06
N THR A 118 -12.59 -2.07 2.14
CA THR A 118 -11.24 -2.47 2.55
C THR A 118 -11.10 -2.45 4.06
N LEU A 119 -10.51 -3.51 4.59
CA LEU A 119 -10.01 -3.61 5.96
C LEU A 119 -8.51 -3.88 5.92
N THR A 120 -7.76 -3.18 6.75
CA THR A 120 -6.32 -3.38 6.93
C THR A 120 -6.08 -4.02 8.29
N ILE A 121 -5.47 -5.20 8.30
CA ILE A 121 -5.23 -5.97 9.52
C ILE A 121 -3.76 -6.38 9.62
N GLY A 122 -3.29 -6.55 10.83
CA GLY A 122 -1.92 -6.97 11.13
C GLY A 122 -1.25 -6.09 12.18
N SER A 123 0.05 -5.91 12.10
CA SER A 123 0.82 -5.05 12.99
C SER A 123 1.20 -3.73 12.30
N PRO A 124 1.64 -2.71 13.08
CA PRO A 124 2.12 -1.46 12.52
C PRO A 124 3.19 -1.66 11.44
N THR A 125 3.04 -0.95 10.33
CA THR A 125 4.01 -0.99 9.22
C THR A 125 5.27 -0.21 9.56
N SER A 126 6.32 -0.30 8.72
CA SER A 126 7.61 0.31 9.01
C SER A 126 7.57 1.84 9.04
N GLY A 127 6.55 2.48 8.49
CA GLY A 127 6.46 3.94 8.44
C GLY A 127 7.59 4.59 7.65
N ALA A 128 8.02 3.95 6.56
CA ALA A 128 9.16 4.36 5.76
C ALA A 128 8.80 4.50 4.28
N ASP A 129 7.65 5.10 4.02
CA ASP A 129 7.20 5.43 2.67
C ASP A 129 7.95 6.65 2.12
N GLY A 130 7.94 6.81 0.81
CA GLY A 130 8.56 7.91 0.06
C GLY A 130 9.82 7.52 -0.70
N ASP A 131 10.03 8.20 -1.83
CA ASP A 131 11.19 7.93 -2.70
C ASP A 131 12.53 8.20 -2.00
N ILE A 132 13.52 7.38 -2.36
CA ILE A 132 14.85 7.44 -1.78
C ILE A 132 15.69 8.50 -2.48
N VAL A 133 16.22 9.44 -1.70
CA VAL A 133 17.32 10.31 -2.11
C VAL A 133 18.64 9.67 -1.68
N ARG A 134 19.55 9.47 -2.65
CA ARG A 134 20.89 8.92 -2.40
C ARG A 134 21.91 10.05 -2.30
N ILE A 135 22.71 10.00 -1.24
CA ILE A 135 23.79 10.97 -1.00
C ILE A 135 25.13 10.24 -1.07
N PRO A 136 26.00 10.60 -2.04
CA PRO A 136 27.36 10.09 -2.08
C PRO A 136 28.18 10.73 -0.94
N LEU A 137 28.96 9.91 -0.24
CA LEU A 137 29.87 10.33 0.82
C LEU A 137 31.32 10.13 0.39
N PRO A 138 32.28 10.84 1.01
CA PRO A 138 33.70 10.64 0.77
C PRO A 138 34.12 9.17 0.95
N GLY A 139 35.04 8.69 0.13
CA GLY A 139 35.49 7.28 0.16
C GLY A 139 34.60 6.31 -0.61
N GLY A 140 33.69 6.80 -1.45
CA GLY A 140 32.83 5.93 -2.27
C GLY A 140 31.66 5.31 -1.52
N LEU A 141 31.38 5.78 -0.31
CA LEU A 141 30.22 5.35 0.46
C LEU A 141 28.95 6.03 -0.06
N MET A 142 27.81 5.41 0.23
CA MET A 142 26.49 5.93 -0.11
C MET A 142 25.59 5.84 1.11
N THR A 143 24.84 6.90 1.37
CA THR A 143 23.71 6.87 2.31
C THR A 143 22.42 7.26 1.59
N CYS A 144 21.29 7.00 2.22
CA CYS A 144 19.98 7.37 1.67
C CYS A 144 18.99 7.71 2.79
N PHE A 145 17.96 8.44 2.41
CA PHE A 145 16.79 8.74 3.24
C PHE A 145 15.57 8.94 2.35
N SER A 146 14.36 8.89 2.91
CA SER A 146 13.14 9.24 2.21
C SER A 146 13.14 10.74 1.91
N GLY A 147 13.15 11.11 0.63
CA GLY A 147 13.21 12.49 0.15
C GLY A 147 11.85 13.14 -0.09
N ILE A 148 10.78 12.35 -0.04
CA ILE A 148 9.40 12.77 -0.29
C ILE A 148 8.57 12.43 0.93
N GLY A 149 7.78 13.40 1.42
CA GLY A 149 6.76 13.16 2.43
C GLY A 149 5.50 12.57 1.79
N VAL A 150 4.98 11.50 2.37
CA VAL A 150 3.75 10.84 1.94
C VAL A 150 2.70 10.99 3.04
N PHE A 151 1.50 11.46 2.64
CA PHE A 151 0.44 11.81 3.56
C PHE A 151 -0.89 11.25 3.07
N TYR A 152 -1.77 10.94 4.00
CA TYR A 152 -3.18 10.78 3.70
C TYR A 152 -3.81 12.11 3.27
N PRO A 153 -4.95 12.11 2.55
CA PRO A 153 -5.62 13.34 2.13
C PRO A 153 -6.00 14.30 3.26
N ASP A 154 -6.15 13.80 4.48
CA ASP A 154 -6.41 14.61 5.67
C ASP A 154 -5.15 15.21 6.31
N GLY A 155 -3.99 14.97 5.71
CA GLY A 155 -2.70 15.49 6.18
C GLY A 155 -2.01 14.60 7.22
N THR A 156 -2.55 13.42 7.54
CA THR A 156 -1.87 12.45 8.42
C THR A 156 -0.63 11.89 7.72
N PRO A 157 0.58 12.01 8.29
CA PRO A 157 1.78 11.44 7.68
C PRO A 157 1.79 9.92 7.80
N THR A 158 2.46 9.25 6.85
CA THR A 158 2.78 7.82 6.95
C THR A 158 4.18 7.58 7.48
N GLN A 159 5.14 8.49 7.19
CA GLN A 159 6.50 8.35 7.71
C GLN A 159 6.54 8.42 9.23
N ALA A 160 7.26 7.48 9.84
CA ALA A 160 7.36 7.24 11.27
C ALA A 160 6.04 6.86 11.98
N VAL A 161 4.96 6.67 11.22
CA VAL A 161 3.62 6.31 11.74
C VAL A 161 3.15 4.97 11.18
N GLY A 162 3.37 4.73 9.88
CA GLY A 162 2.83 3.60 9.15
C GLY A 162 1.44 3.86 8.58
N VAL A 163 0.86 2.83 7.95
CA VAL A 163 -0.50 2.90 7.43
C VAL A 163 -1.53 2.65 8.53
N ARG A 164 -2.75 3.12 8.30
CA ARG A 164 -3.85 2.91 9.25
C ARG A 164 -4.21 1.44 9.36
N LEU A 165 -4.45 0.98 10.58
CA LEU A 165 -4.96 -0.35 10.87
C LEU A 165 -6.42 -0.27 11.31
N ASP A 166 -7.24 -1.19 10.80
CA ASP A 166 -8.61 -1.38 11.27
C ASP A 166 -8.67 -2.43 12.38
N VAL A 167 -7.83 -3.46 12.29
CA VAL A 167 -7.72 -4.51 13.30
C VAL A 167 -6.25 -4.84 13.54
N GLU A 168 -5.78 -4.61 14.75
CA GLU A 168 -4.44 -5.03 15.15
C GLU A 168 -4.42 -6.52 15.50
N VAL A 169 -3.54 -7.25 14.83
CA VAL A 169 -3.30 -8.69 15.06
C VAL A 169 -1.80 -8.91 15.02
N ASN A 170 -1.27 -9.48 16.10
CA ASN A 170 0.15 -9.79 16.22
C ASN A 170 0.34 -11.29 16.36
N ASP A 171 1.32 -11.86 15.67
CA ASP A 171 1.77 -13.21 15.95
C ASP A 171 2.39 -13.30 17.35
N THR A 172 2.20 -14.44 17.99
CA THR A 172 2.83 -14.75 19.27
C THR A 172 3.94 -15.78 19.10
N VAL A 173 4.81 -15.91 20.08
CA VAL A 173 5.85 -16.96 20.07
C VAL A 173 5.20 -18.34 19.94
N GLU A 174 4.07 -18.54 20.61
CA GLU A 174 3.33 -19.82 20.58
C GLU A 174 2.72 -20.07 19.20
N SER A 175 2.15 -19.06 18.54
CA SER A 175 1.60 -19.20 17.19
C SER A 175 2.68 -19.55 16.18
N LEU A 176 3.82 -18.87 16.24
CA LEU A 176 4.96 -19.10 15.35
C LEU A 176 5.54 -20.52 15.57
N GLN A 177 5.68 -20.96 16.82
CA GLN A 177 6.14 -22.32 17.14
C GLN A 177 5.17 -23.40 16.65
N ALA A 178 3.88 -23.10 16.65
CA ALA A 178 2.83 -23.97 16.14
C ALA A 178 2.65 -23.91 14.60
N GLY A 179 3.42 -23.03 13.91
CA GLY A 179 3.30 -22.82 12.48
C GLY A 179 1.97 -22.18 12.07
N ARG A 180 1.36 -21.40 12.96
CA ARG A 180 0.11 -20.69 12.71
C ARG A 180 0.39 -19.25 12.29
N ASP A 181 -0.40 -18.76 11.37
CA ASP A 181 -0.44 -17.37 10.92
C ASP A 181 -1.74 -16.73 11.44
N LEU A 182 -1.65 -16.02 12.57
CA LEU A 182 -2.83 -15.43 13.21
C LEU A 182 -3.45 -14.31 12.37
N VAL A 183 -2.64 -13.61 11.58
CA VAL A 183 -3.11 -12.54 10.70
C VAL A 183 -3.96 -13.14 9.56
N LEU A 184 -3.46 -14.19 8.92
CA LEU A 184 -4.21 -14.90 7.88
C LEU A 184 -5.46 -15.58 8.44
N GLU A 185 -5.38 -16.21 9.63
CA GLU A 185 -6.55 -16.80 10.29
C GLU A 185 -7.64 -15.76 10.55
N LYS A 186 -7.25 -14.56 11.03
CA LYS A 186 -8.18 -13.46 11.24
C LYS A 186 -8.76 -12.93 9.92
N ALA A 187 -7.94 -12.86 8.88
CA ALA A 187 -8.42 -12.49 7.55
C ALA A 187 -9.49 -13.46 7.02
N LEU A 188 -9.29 -14.75 7.19
CA LEU A 188 -10.24 -15.78 6.77
C LEU A 188 -11.55 -15.70 7.57
N GLU A 189 -11.48 -15.47 8.87
CA GLU A 189 -12.65 -15.21 9.72
C GLU A 189 -13.45 -14.00 9.19
N LEU A 190 -12.76 -12.87 8.96
CA LEU A 190 -13.39 -11.66 8.43
C LEU A 190 -13.94 -11.85 7.01
N ALA A 191 -13.31 -12.68 6.19
CA ALA A 191 -13.76 -12.97 4.83
C ALA A 191 -15.05 -13.80 4.79
N THR A 192 -15.27 -14.67 5.76
CA THR A 192 -16.47 -15.51 5.85
C THR A 192 -17.66 -14.81 6.50
N GLY A 193 -17.41 -13.76 7.29
CA GLY A 193 -18.46 -12.97 7.94
C GLY A 193 -19.05 -13.63 9.18
N ASP A 194 -18.34 -14.57 9.78
CA ASP A 194 -18.70 -15.23 11.05
C ASP A 194 -18.22 -14.41 12.25
#